data_f8d093e6c1a870dfd721539013327c28
#
_entry.id   f8d093e6c1a870dfd721539013327c28
#
_cell.length_a   1.000
_cell.length_b   1.000
_cell.length_c   1.000
_cell.angle_alpha   90.00
_cell.angle_beta   90.00
_cell.angle_gamma   90.00
#
_symmetry.space_group_name_H-M   'P 1'
#
loop_
_entity.id
_entity.type
_entity.pdbx_description
1 polymer ?
#
loop_
_entity_poly.entity_id
_entity_poly.type
_entity_poly.pdbx_seq_one_letter_code
_entity_poly.pdbx_strand_id
1 'polypeptide(L)'
;MEAIRKQATKLRDQVAKQQQAVFKQFAGGIYGGSDNVGADGTELQQHQKLERLYISTRAGKHYQRDIVRGVEGYIVTGSKQVEIGTKLSEDSRKYGTENTCTSGNTLSKAAQSFGRARAQMEKEHGILLKALGTQVAEPLRAMVVGAPLDDARHLAQRYDRMRQEAEAQAIDVSKRQAKLRESTSTPDFIMKLEAAENRLQELKSNVATMGKEAAAAMAAVEGQQQRLTLQRLLAMVEAERNYHQRVLQILDQLEGEMSSERQQIEAPSTPTAENSMPPPPSYEDVTGAFDSETYDESTDGADYFLGEVMHSFNAVTDVELSLSIGDYVVVRKVSSSGWAEGECKGKAGWFPFNYVERREHVLASKVSEVF
;
A
#
# COMPACT_ATOMS: atom_id res chain seq x y z
N MET A 1 -3.15 14.33 -7.71
CA MET A 1 -4.32 13.93 -6.89
C MET A 1 -5.65 14.21 -7.58
N GLU A 2 -5.86 15.36 -8.22
CA GLU A 2 -7.12 15.68 -8.95
C GLU A 2 -7.37 14.81 -10.19
N ALA A 3 -6.32 14.47 -10.95
CA ALA A 3 -6.44 13.61 -12.13
C ALA A 3 -6.94 12.20 -11.79
N ILE A 4 -6.48 11.64 -10.67
CA ILE A 4 -6.90 10.31 -10.18
C ILE A 4 -8.36 10.35 -9.70
N ARG A 5 -8.78 11.43 -9.03
CA ARG A 5 -10.19 11.63 -8.64
C ARG A 5 -11.11 11.75 -9.86
N LYS A 6 -10.71 12.48 -10.90
CA LYS A 6 -11.47 12.61 -12.15
C LYS A 6 -11.58 11.27 -12.92
N GLN A 7 -10.53 10.45 -12.92
CA GLN A 7 -10.59 9.10 -13.50
C GLN A 7 -11.49 8.17 -12.70
N ALA A 8 -11.42 8.20 -11.37
CA ALA A 8 -12.28 7.39 -10.50
C ALA A 8 -13.77 7.77 -10.66
N THR A 9 -14.09 9.06 -10.81
CA THR A 9 -15.47 9.52 -11.05
C THR A 9 -15.96 9.09 -12.44
N LYS A 10 -15.13 9.20 -13.49
CA LYS A 10 -15.50 8.73 -14.83
C LYS A 10 -15.74 7.20 -14.88
N LEU A 11 -14.90 6.41 -14.18
CA LEU A 11 -15.10 4.96 -14.06
C LEU A 11 -16.40 4.63 -13.31
N ARG A 12 -16.69 5.35 -12.23
CA ARG A 12 -17.93 5.19 -11.46
C ARG A 12 -19.17 5.51 -12.31
N ASP A 13 -19.12 6.58 -13.10
CA ASP A 13 -20.19 6.97 -14.01
C ASP A 13 -20.36 6.00 -15.18
N GLN A 14 -19.26 5.42 -15.70
CA GLN A 14 -19.31 4.38 -16.71
C GLN A 14 -19.92 3.08 -16.17
N VAL A 15 -19.57 2.68 -14.94
CA VAL A 15 -20.15 1.52 -14.27
C VAL A 15 -21.64 1.75 -13.99
N ALA A 16 -22.02 2.94 -13.52
CA ALA A 16 -23.43 3.30 -13.30
C ALA A 16 -24.24 3.31 -14.62
N LYS A 17 -23.67 3.83 -15.72
CA LYS A 17 -24.30 3.78 -17.06
C LYS A 17 -24.40 2.36 -17.61
N GLN A 18 -23.40 1.50 -17.40
CA GLN A 18 -23.49 0.09 -17.77
C GLN A 18 -24.54 -0.65 -16.93
N GLN A 19 -24.63 -0.37 -15.63
CA GLN A 19 -25.69 -0.92 -14.78
C GLN A 19 -27.09 -0.46 -15.23
N GLN A 20 -27.26 0.82 -15.58
CA GLN A 20 -28.52 1.34 -16.13
C GLN A 20 -28.84 0.76 -17.52
N ALA A 21 -27.85 0.52 -18.38
CA ALA A 21 -28.07 -0.08 -19.69
C ALA A 21 -28.51 -1.56 -19.58
N VAL A 22 -27.90 -2.31 -18.66
CA VAL A 22 -28.29 -3.70 -18.36
C VAL A 22 -29.67 -3.72 -17.69
N PHE A 23 -29.96 -2.79 -16.78
CA PHE A 23 -31.27 -2.62 -16.18
C PHE A 23 -32.32 -2.27 -17.24
N LYS A 24 -32.02 -1.37 -18.19
CA LYS A 24 -32.91 -1.05 -19.31
C LYS A 24 -33.10 -2.23 -20.29
N GLN A 25 -32.09 -3.07 -20.50
CA GLN A 25 -32.22 -4.24 -21.36
C GLN A 25 -33.07 -5.34 -20.73
N PHE A 26 -33.05 -5.47 -19.38
CA PHE A 26 -33.95 -6.35 -18.62
C PHE A 26 -35.33 -5.70 -18.33
N ALA A 27 -35.35 -4.40 -18.06
CA ALA A 27 -36.63 -3.67 -17.81
C ALA A 27 -37.38 -3.31 -19.09
N GLY A 28 -36.73 -3.28 -20.26
CA GLY A 28 -37.33 -3.01 -21.55
C GLY A 28 -38.36 -4.06 -22.00
N GLY A 29 -38.39 -5.22 -21.33
CA GLY A 29 -39.43 -6.22 -21.50
C GLY A 29 -40.70 -5.98 -20.65
N ILE A 30 -40.67 -5.02 -19.70
CA ILE A 30 -41.74 -4.84 -18.71
C ILE A 30 -42.60 -3.59 -18.97
N TYR A 31 -42.12 -2.59 -19.76
CA TYR A 31 -42.81 -1.32 -19.99
C TYR A 31 -43.42 -1.11 -21.39
N GLY A 32 -43.60 -2.19 -22.14
CA GLY A 32 -44.33 -2.17 -23.40
C GLY A 32 -45.72 -2.76 -23.20
N GLY A 33 -46.67 -1.91 -22.86
CA GLY A 33 -48.09 -2.07 -22.67
C GLY A 33 -48.74 -3.38 -23.02
N SER A 34 -49.52 -3.86 -22.13
CA SER A 34 -50.90 -4.39 -22.31
C SER A 34 -51.29 -5.13 -21.04
N ASP A 35 -52.49 -4.89 -20.62
CA ASP A 35 -53.15 -5.47 -19.48
C ASP A 35 -52.77 -6.94 -19.22
N ASN A 36 -52.30 -7.22 -18.01
CA ASN A 36 -51.99 -8.53 -17.48
C ASN A 36 -53.15 -9.49 -17.54
N VAL A 37 -53.23 -10.27 -18.60
CA VAL A 37 -54.05 -11.48 -18.60
C VAL A 37 -53.20 -12.62 -18.05
N GLY A 38 -53.26 -12.84 -16.71
CA GLY A 38 -52.99 -14.12 -16.10
C GLY A 38 -51.53 -14.54 -15.84
N ALA A 39 -50.64 -13.63 -15.57
CA ALA A 39 -49.42 -14.02 -14.87
C ALA A 39 -49.75 -14.25 -13.38
N ASP A 40 -49.72 -15.50 -12.94
CA ASP A 40 -49.89 -15.84 -11.54
C ASP A 40 -48.82 -15.06 -10.71
N GLY A 41 -49.25 -14.37 -9.65
CA GLY A 41 -48.36 -13.51 -8.83
C GLY A 41 -47.10 -14.24 -8.32
N THR A 42 -47.14 -15.55 -8.24
CA THR A 42 -46.04 -16.45 -7.90
C THR A 42 -44.96 -16.50 -9.00
N GLU A 43 -45.33 -16.47 -10.28
CA GLU A 43 -44.40 -16.48 -11.41
C GLU A 43 -43.64 -15.15 -11.50
N LEU A 44 -44.34 -14.02 -11.32
CA LEU A 44 -43.72 -12.69 -11.29
C LEU A 44 -42.72 -12.57 -10.13
N GLN A 45 -43.06 -13.04 -8.93
CA GLN A 45 -42.16 -13.06 -7.77
C GLN A 45 -40.93 -13.91 -8.02
N GLN A 46 -41.07 -15.05 -8.67
CA GLN A 46 -39.98 -15.99 -8.99
C GLN A 46 -39.04 -15.37 -10.01
N HIS A 47 -39.59 -14.71 -11.04
CA HIS A 47 -38.78 -13.99 -12.03
C HIS A 47 -37.99 -12.84 -11.39
N GLN A 48 -38.63 -12.01 -10.57
CA GLN A 48 -37.93 -10.93 -9.83
C GLN A 48 -36.85 -11.46 -8.89
N LYS A 49 -37.08 -12.59 -8.24
CA LYS A 49 -36.07 -13.23 -7.39
C LYS A 49 -34.88 -13.67 -8.22
N LEU A 50 -35.09 -14.31 -9.36
CA LEU A 50 -34.01 -14.76 -10.25
C LEU A 50 -33.21 -13.57 -10.80
N GLU A 51 -33.88 -12.49 -11.18
CA GLU A 51 -33.22 -11.25 -11.62
C GLU A 51 -32.32 -10.65 -10.55
N ARG A 52 -32.80 -10.56 -9.30
CA ARG A 52 -31.99 -10.09 -8.17
C ARG A 52 -30.75 -10.97 -7.96
N LEU A 53 -30.91 -12.30 -7.99
CA LEU A 53 -29.83 -13.26 -7.86
C LEU A 53 -28.81 -13.13 -9.00
N TYR A 54 -29.27 -12.88 -10.22
CA TYR A 54 -28.39 -12.66 -11.38
C TYR A 54 -27.56 -11.38 -11.20
N ILE A 55 -28.16 -10.29 -10.75
CA ILE A 55 -27.46 -9.03 -10.47
C ILE A 55 -26.45 -9.21 -9.34
N SER A 56 -26.87 -9.82 -8.23
CA SER A 56 -26.04 -10.06 -7.06
C SER A 56 -24.81 -10.94 -7.36
N THR A 57 -25.01 -12.07 -8.03
CA THR A 57 -23.90 -12.96 -8.40
C THR A 57 -22.94 -12.31 -9.40
N ARG A 58 -23.44 -11.43 -10.28
CA ARG A 58 -22.60 -10.64 -11.17
C ARG A 58 -21.75 -9.63 -10.39
N ALA A 59 -22.37 -8.92 -9.44
CA ALA A 59 -21.65 -8.00 -8.57
C ALA A 59 -20.59 -8.72 -7.73
N GLY A 60 -20.91 -9.89 -7.16
CA GLY A 60 -19.98 -10.74 -6.46
C GLY A 60 -18.77 -11.15 -7.33
N LYS A 61 -19.01 -11.57 -8.57
CA LYS A 61 -17.92 -11.90 -9.54
C LYS A 61 -17.02 -10.68 -9.83
N HIS A 62 -17.59 -9.50 -10.00
CA HIS A 62 -16.80 -8.28 -10.22
C HIS A 62 -15.95 -7.94 -9.00
N TYR A 63 -16.52 -7.99 -7.80
CA TYR A 63 -15.81 -7.73 -6.56
C TYR A 63 -14.65 -8.70 -6.35
N GLN A 64 -14.87 -10.01 -6.55
CA GLN A 64 -13.82 -11.03 -6.48
C GLN A 64 -12.67 -10.74 -7.46
N ARG A 65 -13.00 -10.32 -8.70
CA ARG A 65 -12.01 -9.95 -9.72
C ARG A 65 -11.20 -8.73 -9.30
N ASP A 66 -11.85 -7.75 -8.69
CA ASP A 66 -11.19 -6.52 -8.25
C ASP A 66 -10.25 -6.79 -7.07
N ILE A 67 -10.64 -7.68 -6.13
CA ILE A 67 -9.74 -8.16 -5.07
C ILE A 67 -8.52 -8.85 -5.68
N VAL A 68 -8.71 -9.79 -6.60
CA VAL A 68 -7.59 -10.50 -7.28
C VAL A 68 -6.63 -9.51 -7.91
N ARG A 69 -7.14 -8.55 -8.68
CA ARG A 69 -6.31 -7.54 -9.36
C ARG A 69 -5.53 -6.68 -8.36
N GLY A 70 -6.20 -6.25 -7.27
CA GLY A 70 -5.57 -5.46 -6.21
C GLY A 70 -4.46 -6.24 -5.50
N VAL A 71 -4.72 -7.48 -5.12
CA VAL A 71 -3.75 -8.36 -4.45
C VAL A 71 -2.56 -8.67 -5.37
N GLU A 72 -2.79 -8.97 -6.64
CA GLU A 72 -1.71 -9.19 -7.62
C GLU A 72 -0.81 -7.95 -7.78
N GLY A 73 -1.42 -6.76 -7.88
CA GLY A 73 -0.68 -5.50 -7.92
C GLY A 73 0.14 -5.26 -6.64
N TYR A 74 -0.43 -5.58 -5.48
CA TYR A 74 0.28 -5.50 -4.20
C TYR A 74 1.48 -6.46 -4.15
N ILE A 75 1.30 -7.71 -4.61
CA ILE A 75 2.38 -8.71 -4.67
C ILE A 75 3.53 -8.23 -5.57
N VAL A 76 3.22 -7.70 -6.76
CA VAL A 76 4.24 -7.20 -7.69
C VAL A 76 5.04 -6.04 -7.08
N THR A 77 4.36 -5.09 -6.44
CA THR A 77 5.01 -3.94 -5.81
C THR A 77 5.79 -4.37 -4.57
N GLY A 78 5.20 -5.25 -3.74
CA GLY A 78 5.85 -5.79 -2.54
C GLY A 78 7.11 -6.59 -2.87
N SER A 79 7.12 -7.38 -3.94
CA SER A 79 8.32 -8.11 -4.38
C SER A 79 9.49 -7.17 -4.69
N LYS A 80 9.22 -6.02 -5.33
CA LYS A 80 10.25 -5.00 -5.56
C LYS A 80 10.75 -4.36 -4.26
N GLN A 81 9.85 -4.15 -3.29
CA GLN A 81 10.24 -3.64 -1.97
C GLN A 81 11.15 -4.64 -1.24
N VAL A 82 10.84 -5.95 -1.32
CA VAL A 82 11.68 -7.02 -0.76
C VAL A 82 13.08 -7.03 -1.41
N GLU A 83 13.18 -6.86 -2.72
CA GLU A 83 14.48 -6.76 -3.42
C GLU A 83 15.31 -5.57 -2.91
N ILE A 84 14.71 -4.39 -2.81
CA ILE A 84 15.37 -3.17 -2.32
C ILE A 84 15.78 -3.33 -0.86
N GLY A 85 14.90 -3.85 -0.01
CA GLY A 85 15.17 -4.08 1.40
C GLY A 85 16.25 -5.13 1.63
N THR A 86 16.29 -6.19 0.81
CA THR A 86 17.35 -7.21 0.84
C THR A 86 18.69 -6.58 0.52
N LYS A 87 18.78 -5.76 -0.54
CA LYS A 87 20.01 -5.06 -0.89
C LYS A 87 20.50 -4.14 0.24
N LEU A 88 19.59 -3.36 0.83
CA LEU A 88 19.92 -2.51 1.99
C LEU A 88 20.46 -3.32 3.17
N SER A 89 19.89 -4.50 3.42
CA SER A 89 20.40 -5.45 4.42
C SER A 89 21.83 -5.91 4.12
N GLU A 90 22.10 -6.29 2.86
CA GLU A 90 23.40 -6.75 2.40
C GLU A 90 24.46 -5.62 2.51
N ASP A 91 24.14 -4.42 2.02
CA ASP A 91 25.03 -3.26 2.07
C ASP A 91 25.39 -2.88 3.53
N SER A 92 24.40 -2.92 4.45
CA SER A 92 24.61 -2.65 5.86
C SER A 92 25.49 -3.71 6.54
N ARG A 93 25.26 -4.99 6.23
CA ARG A 93 26.09 -6.07 6.75
C ARG A 93 27.52 -6.00 6.23
N LYS A 94 27.69 -5.67 4.93
CA LYS A 94 28.99 -5.48 4.30
C LYS A 94 29.76 -4.36 5.00
N TYR A 95 29.13 -3.19 5.19
CA TYR A 95 29.74 -2.10 5.94
C TYR A 95 30.18 -2.55 7.35
N GLY A 96 29.30 -3.25 8.07
CA GLY A 96 29.60 -3.72 9.42
C GLY A 96 30.76 -4.74 9.51
N THR A 97 31.06 -5.49 8.43
CA THR A 97 32.16 -6.48 8.39
C THR A 97 33.45 -5.90 7.84
N GLU A 98 33.38 -4.97 6.87
CA GLU A 98 34.54 -4.45 6.16
C GLU A 98 35.08 -3.12 6.75
N ASN A 99 34.33 -2.49 7.66
CA ASN A 99 34.70 -1.20 8.22
C ASN A 99 35.92 -1.31 9.12
N THR A 100 36.96 -0.51 8.83
CA THR A 100 38.22 -0.39 9.55
C THR A 100 38.34 0.86 10.40
N CYS A 101 37.19 1.37 10.92
CA CYS A 101 37.17 2.57 11.72
C CYS A 101 38.03 2.44 12.98
N THR A 102 38.94 3.40 13.19
CA THR A 102 39.88 3.41 14.32
C THR A 102 39.28 3.92 15.63
N SER A 103 38.20 4.67 15.56
CA SER A 103 37.54 5.29 16.73
C SER A 103 36.51 4.38 17.43
N GLY A 104 36.47 3.09 17.07
CA GLY A 104 35.56 2.11 17.67
C GLY A 104 34.71 1.34 16.67
N ASN A 105 34.07 0.28 17.13
CA ASN A 105 33.30 -0.64 16.29
C ASN A 105 31.79 -0.53 16.49
N THR A 106 31.32 0.46 17.22
CA THR A 106 29.90 0.59 17.60
C THR A 106 28.99 0.75 16.39
N LEU A 107 29.35 1.64 15.44
CA LEU A 107 28.59 1.78 14.20
C LEU A 107 28.63 0.50 13.35
N SER A 108 29.75 -0.21 13.31
CA SER A 108 29.88 -1.50 12.61
C SER A 108 28.96 -2.55 13.20
N LYS A 109 28.86 -2.63 14.53
CA LYS A 109 27.91 -3.52 15.23
C LYS A 109 26.47 -3.12 14.97
N ALA A 110 26.14 -1.84 15.09
CA ALA A 110 24.80 -1.32 14.79
C ALA A 110 24.39 -1.63 13.35
N ALA A 111 25.27 -1.43 12.37
CA ALA A 111 25.06 -1.75 10.97
C ALA A 111 24.82 -3.26 10.74
N GLN A 112 25.55 -4.13 11.44
CA GLN A 112 25.32 -5.57 11.39
C GLN A 112 23.96 -5.96 11.99
N SER A 113 23.59 -5.40 13.14
CA SER A 113 22.28 -5.64 13.78
C SER A 113 21.15 -5.15 12.88
N PHE A 114 21.26 -3.93 12.34
CA PHE A 114 20.31 -3.38 11.38
C PHE A 114 20.17 -4.27 10.13
N GLY A 115 21.29 -4.69 9.52
CA GLY A 115 21.28 -5.56 8.35
C GLY A 115 20.62 -6.92 8.64
N ARG A 116 20.87 -7.53 9.81
CA ARG A 116 20.21 -8.78 10.23
C ARG A 116 18.71 -8.61 10.40
N ALA A 117 18.30 -7.58 11.12
CA ALA A 117 16.87 -7.27 11.36
C ALA A 117 16.15 -6.99 10.03
N ARG A 118 16.77 -6.20 9.14
CA ARG A 118 16.21 -5.91 7.81
C ARG A 118 16.02 -7.17 6.98
N ALA A 119 16.99 -8.08 6.95
CA ALA A 119 16.87 -9.38 6.26
C ALA A 119 15.69 -10.21 6.80
N GLN A 120 15.48 -10.21 8.11
CA GLN A 120 14.35 -10.91 8.71
C GLN A 120 13.01 -10.28 8.33
N MET A 121 12.90 -8.95 8.34
CA MET A 121 11.69 -8.24 7.90
C MET A 121 11.35 -8.54 6.45
N GLU A 122 12.35 -8.55 5.54
CA GLU A 122 12.11 -8.89 4.14
C GLU A 122 11.68 -10.35 3.95
N LYS A 123 12.20 -11.26 4.76
CA LYS A 123 11.74 -12.66 4.78
C LYS A 123 10.27 -12.76 5.20
N GLU A 124 9.86 -12.07 6.26
CA GLU A 124 8.45 -12.04 6.71
C GLU A 124 7.56 -11.37 5.64
N HIS A 125 8.05 -10.32 4.97
CA HIS A 125 7.32 -9.70 3.85
C HIS A 125 7.12 -10.69 2.69
N GLY A 126 8.13 -11.46 2.33
CA GLY A 126 8.01 -12.54 1.34
C GLY A 126 6.97 -13.60 1.73
N ILE A 127 6.87 -13.94 3.01
CA ILE A 127 5.86 -14.87 3.54
C ILE A 127 4.46 -14.29 3.38
N LEU A 128 4.26 -13.00 3.70
CA LEU A 128 3.00 -12.30 3.47
C LEU A 128 2.59 -12.35 1.99
N LEU A 129 3.48 -11.95 1.09
CA LEU A 129 3.19 -11.92 -0.36
C LEU A 129 2.81 -13.31 -0.89
N LYS A 130 3.51 -14.35 -0.43
CA LYS A 130 3.18 -15.74 -0.77
C LYS A 130 1.80 -16.14 -0.24
N ALA A 131 1.47 -15.80 1.01
CA ALA A 131 0.17 -16.09 1.61
C ALA A 131 -0.97 -15.39 0.84
N LEU A 132 -0.79 -14.11 0.48
CA LEU A 132 -1.75 -13.35 -0.32
C LEU A 132 -1.98 -14.00 -1.71
N GLY A 133 -0.93 -14.49 -2.35
CA GLY A 133 -1.04 -15.22 -3.61
C GLY A 133 -1.84 -16.51 -3.49
N THR A 134 -1.40 -17.40 -2.60
CA THR A 134 -1.91 -18.77 -2.51
C THR A 134 -3.25 -18.88 -1.75
N GLN A 135 -3.47 -18.05 -0.73
CA GLN A 135 -4.66 -18.15 0.11
C GLN A 135 -5.78 -17.18 -0.30
N VAL A 136 -5.47 -16.12 -1.08
CA VAL A 136 -6.46 -15.11 -1.47
C VAL A 136 -6.63 -15.06 -2.99
N ALA A 137 -5.57 -14.72 -3.74
CA ALA A 137 -5.70 -14.46 -5.17
C ALA A 137 -6.04 -15.73 -5.98
N GLU A 138 -5.33 -16.82 -5.80
CA GLU A 138 -5.56 -18.07 -6.54
C GLU A 138 -6.97 -18.65 -6.32
N PRO A 139 -7.47 -18.79 -5.07
CA PRO A 139 -8.82 -19.31 -4.85
C PRO A 139 -9.92 -18.39 -5.40
N LEU A 140 -9.77 -17.06 -5.26
CA LEU A 140 -10.74 -16.13 -5.84
C LEU A 140 -10.72 -16.15 -7.37
N ARG A 141 -9.56 -16.28 -7.99
CA ARG A 141 -9.44 -16.43 -9.46
C ARG A 141 -10.14 -17.69 -9.94
N ALA A 142 -9.94 -18.81 -9.24
CA ALA A 142 -10.64 -20.06 -9.54
C ALA A 142 -12.16 -19.91 -9.46
N MET A 143 -12.69 -19.18 -8.49
CA MET A 143 -14.12 -18.89 -8.37
C MET A 143 -14.64 -18.00 -9.50
N VAL A 144 -13.87 -17.00 -9.92
CA VAL A 144 -14.24 -16.08 -11.02
C VAL A 144 -14.40 -16.82 -12.36
N VAL A 145 -13.59 -17.85 -12.59
CA VAL A 145 -13.54 -18.62 -13.85
C VAL A 145 -14.35 -19.93 -13.75
N GLY A 146 -14.77 -20.31 -12.54
CA GLY A 146 -15.34 -21.63 -12.26
C GLY A 146 -16.71 -21.90 -12.88
N ALA A 147 -16.93 -23.15 -13.25
CA ALA A 147 -18.13 -23.69 -13.88
C ALA A 147 -19.45 -23.41 -13.12
N PRO A 148 -19.57 -23.48 -11.78
CA PRO A 148 -20.87 -23.35 -11.10
C PRO A 148 -21.62 -22.07 -11.40
N LEU A 149 -20.91 -20.93 -11.57
CA LEU A 149 -21.57 -19.66 -11.90
C LEU A 149 -22.05 -19.64 -13.37
N ASP A 150 -21.27 -20.17 -14.28
CA ASP A 150 -21.61 -20.20 -15.70
C ASP A 150 -22.76 -21.20 -15.96
N ASP A 151 -22.78 -22.34 -15.28
CA ASP A 151 -23.88 -23.30 -15.33
C ASP A 151 -25.20 -22.72 -14.81
N ALA A 152 -25.16 -22.04 -13.65
CA ALA A 152 -26.33 -21.38 -13.11
C ALA A 152 -26.86 -20.27 -14.04
N ARG A 153 -25.97 -19.53 -14.72
CA ARG A 153 -26.33 -18.54 -15.72
C ARG A 153 -26.96 -19.13 -16.97
N HIS A 154 -26.47 -20.28 -17.44
CA HIS A 154 -27.07 -20.98 -18.54
C HIS A 154 -28.49 -21.45 -18.22
N LEU A 155 -28.73 -21.94 -16.99
CA LEU A 155 -30.06 -22.26 -16.53
C LEU A 155 -30.99 -21.03 -16.49
N ALA A 156 -30.51 -19.89 -15.99
CA ALA A 156 -31.27 -18.65 -15.99
C ALA A 156 -31.61 -18.18 -17.42
N GLN A 157 -30.68 -18.25 -18.36
CA GLN A 157 -30.89 -17.90 -19.77
C GLN A 157 -31.89 -18.86 -20.46
N ARG A 158 -31.85 -20.14 -20.09
CA ARG A 158 -32.80 -21.12 -20.60
C ARG A 158 -34.21 -20.86 -20.09
N TYR A 159 -34.35 -20.52 -18.81
CA TYR A 159 -35.61 -20.06 -18.22
C TYR A 159 -36.16 -18.85 -18.95
N ASP A 160 -35.36 -17.81 -19.19
CA ASP A 160 -35.81 -16.59 -19.88
C ASP A 160 -36.31 -16.89 -21.30
N ARG A 161 -35.67 -17.78 -22.04
CA ARG A 161 -36.09 -18.20 -23.38
C ARG A 161 -37.46 -18.91 -23.33
N MET A 162 -37.62 -19.85 -22.38
CA MET A 162 -38.88 -20.58 -22.24
C MET A 162 -40.01 -19.64 -21.78
N ARG A 163 -39.74 -18.66 -20.92
CA ARG A 163 -40.71 -17.65 -20.53
C ARG A 163 -41.17 -16.81 -21.72
N GLN A 164 -40.25 -16.35 -22.57
CA GLN A 164 -40.58 -15.64 -23.80
C GLN A 164 -41.43 -16.49 -24.78
N GLU A 165 -41.13 -17.79 -24.89
CA GLU A 165 -41.95 -18.73 -25.70
C GLU A 165 -43.36 -18.88 -25.12
N ALA A 166 -43.50 -19.01 -23.82
CA ALA A 166 -44.80 -19.08 -23.16
C ALA A 166 -45.62 -17.80 -23.33
N GLU A 167 -44.98 -16.60 -23.22
CA GLU A 167 -45.63 -15.32 -23.51
C GLU A 167 -46.13 -15.21 -24.96
N ALA A 168 -45.28 -15.62 -25.93
CA ALA A 168 -45.66 -15.63 -27.33
C ALA A 168 -46.87 -16.57 -27.59
N GLN A 169 -46.86 -17.75 -26.96
CA GLN A 169 -47.94 -18.72 -27.06
C GLN A 169 -49.26 -18.20 -26.41
N ALA A 170 -49.13 -17.47 -25.27
CA ALA A 170 -50.29 -16.85 -24.60
C ALA A 170 -50.95 -15.79 -25.50
N ILE A 171 -50.14 -15.00 -26.21
CA ILE A 171 -50.66 -14.01 -27.19
C ILE A 171 -51.35 -14.71 -28.35
N ASP A 172 -50.81 -15.83 -28.87
CA ASP A 172 -51.44 -16.60 -29.94
C ASP A 172 -52.78 -17.21 -29.51
N VAL A 173 -52.85 -17.80 -28.31
CA VAL A 173 -54.09 -18.32 -27.72
C VAL A 173 -55.11 -17.20 -27.57
N SER A 174 -54.73 -16.02 -27.02
CA SER A 174 -55.62 -14.86 -26.87
C SER A 174 -56.17 -14.39 -28.21
N LYS A 175 -55.35 -14.33 -29.27
CA LYS A 175 -55.83 -13.96 -30.62
C LYS A 175 -56.81 -14.98 -31.17
N ARG A 176 -56.57 -16.27 -30.94
CA ARG A 176 -57.51 -17.34 -31.38
C ARG A 176 -58.83 -17.29 -30.61
N GLN A 177 -58.78 -17.07 -29.31
CA GLN A 177 -59.99 -16.86 -28.48
C GLN A 177 -60.79 -15.66 -28.93
N ALA A 178 -60.15 -14.52 -29.26
CA ALA A 178 -60.84 -13.34 -29.79
C ALA A 178 -61.55 -13.65 -31.13
N LYS A 179 -60.87 -14.34 -32.04
CA LYS A 179 -61.45 -14.75 -33.31
C LYS A 179 -62.65 -15.69 -33.12
N LEU A 180 -62.63 -16.58 -32.13
CA LEU A 180 -63.72 -17.49 -31.81
C LEU A 180 -64.96 -16.72 -31.34
N ARG A 181 -64.82 -15.57 -30.70
CA ARG A 181 -65.90 -14.70 -30.27
C ARG A 181 -66.57 -13.92 -31.42
N GLU A 182 -65.81 -13.67 -32.50
CA GLU A 182 -66.25 -12.83 -33.63
C GLU A 182 -66.86 -13.60 -34.79
N SER A 183 -66.60 -14.90 -34.94
CA SER A 183 -67.02 -15.70 -36.11
C SER A 183 -67.59 -17.05 -35.71
N THR A 184 -68.44 -17.63 -36.63
CA THR A 184 -69.05 -18.97 -36.50
C THR A 184 -67.97 -20.06 -36.40
N SER A 185 -67.91 -20.75 -35.26
CA SER A 185 -66.89 -21.73 -34.92
C SER A 185 -67.04 -22.98 -35.81
N THR A 186 -65.99 -23.28 -36.56
CA THR A 186 -65.85 -24.60 -37.18
C THR A 186 -65.20 -25.57 -36.20
N PRO A 187 -65.57 -26.88 -36.22
CA PRO A 187 -64.95 -27.87 -35.30
C PRO A 187 -63.44 -27.92 -35.38
N ASP A 188 -62.84 -27.73 -36.56
CA ASP A 188 -61.39 -27.69 -36.80
C ASP A 188 -60.73 -26.51 -36.08
N PHE A 189 -61.42 -25.37 -35.98
CA PHE A 189 -60.86 -24.19 -35.27
C PHE A 189 -60.85 -24.40 -33.74
N ILE A 190 -61.87 -25.08 -33.21
CA ILE A 190 -61.95 -25.43 -31.79
C ILE A 190 -60.79 -26.38 -31.42
N MET A 191 -60.57 -27.43 -32.20
CA MET A 191 -59.43 -28.36 -32.00
C MET A 191 -58.08 -27.64 -32.03
N LYS A 192 -57.90 -26.68 -32.93
CA LYS A 192 -56.63 -25.92 -33.03
C LYS A 192 -56.46 -24.97 -31.84
N LEU A 193 -57.56 -24.42 -31.28
CA LEU A 193 -57.50 -23.62 -30.07
C LEU A 193 -57.13 -24.49 -28.86
N GLU A 194 -57.81 -25.60 -28.67
CA GLU A 194 -57.53 -26.55 -27.58
C GLU A 194 -56.08 -27.07 -27.62
N ALA A 195 -55.58 -27.40 -28.78
CA ALA A 195 -54.17 -27.77 -28.94
C ALA A 195 -53.21 -26.65 -28.55
N ALA A 196 -53.54 -25.37 -28.88
CA ALA A 196 -52.73 -24.21 -28.50
C ALA A 196 -52.79 -23.96 -27.00
N GLU A 197 -53.95 -24.12 -26.36
CA GLU A 197 -54.13 -23.98 -24.91
C GLU A 197 -53.37 -25.07 -24.14
N ASN A 198 -53.46 -26.33 -24.61
CA ASN A 198 -52.68 -27.45 -24.02
C ASN A 198 -51.16 -27.17 -24.10
N ARG A 199 -50.64 -26.68 -25.23
CA ARG A 199 -49.28 -26.30 -25.38
C ARG A 199 -48.87 -25.15 -24.44
N LEU A 200 -49.73 -24.14 -24.28
CA LEU A 200 -49.50 -23.06 -23.35
C LEU A 200 -49.40 -23.57 -21.91
N GLN A 201 -50.28 -24.50 -21.51
CA GLN A 201 -50.27 -25.08 -20.17
C GLN A 201 -48.98 -25.91 -19.91
N GLU A 202 -48.54 -26.64 -20.91
CA GLU A 202 -47.27 -27.39 -20.86
C GLU A 202 -46.08 -26.42 -20.70
N LEU A 203 -46.02 -25.33 -21.51
CA LEU A 203 -44.97 -24.33 -21.44
C LEU A 203 -44.97 -23.63 -20.04
N LYS A 204 -46.11 -23.26 -19.50
CA LYS A 204 -46.24 -22.67 -18.16
C LYS A 204 -45.70 -23.60 -17.08
N SER A 205 -46.05 -24.90 -17.14
CA SER A 205 -45.54 -25.88 -16.18
C SER A 205 -43.97 -26.03 -16.27
N ASN A 206 -43.47 -26.06 -17.49
CA ASN A 206 -42.00 -26.12 -17.73
C ASN A 206 -41.31 -24.84 -17.24
N VAL A 207 -41.86 -23.64 -17.49
CA VAL A 207 -41.35 -22.36 -16.98
C VAL A 207 -41.32 -22.35 -15.45
N ALA A 208 -42.39 -22.81 -14.78
CA ALA A 208 -42.46 -22.85 -13.33
C ALA A 208 -41.38 -23.78 -12.73
N THR A 209 -41.17 -24.95 -13.33
CA THR A 209 -40.16 -25.92 -12.88
C THR A 209 -38.74 -25.36 -13.11
N MET A 210 -38.46 -24.90 -14.32
CA MET A 210 -37.14 -24.35 -14.68
C MET A 210 -36.81 -23.09 -13.86
N GLY A 211 -37.82 -22.24 -13.58
CA GLY A 211 -37.66 -21.06 -12.73
C GLY A 211 -37.21 -21.40 -11.32
N LYS A 212 -37.79 -22.48 -10.73
CA LYS A 212 -37.36 -22.97 -9.39
C LYS A 212 -35.93 -23.51 -9.44
N GLU A 213 -35.57 -24.31 -10.44
CA GLU A 213 -34.23 -24.85 -10.60
C GLU A 213 -33.19 -23.75 -10.81
N ALA A 214 -33.44 -22.81 -11.71
CA ALA A 214 -32.54 -21.69 -11.97
C ALA A 214 -32.36 -20.80 -10.74
N ALA A 215 -33.44 -20.49 -10.01
CA ALA A 215 -33.36 -19.71 -8.78
C ALA A 215 -32.58 -20.44 -7.68
N ALA A 216 -32.78 -21.77 -7.54
CA ALA A 216 -32.05 -22.55 -6.56
C ALA A 216 -30.52 -22.61 -6.89
N ALA A 217 -30.18 -22.84 -8.17
CA ALA A 217 -28.80 -22.85 -8.61
C ALA A 217 -28.10 -21.51 -8.42
N MET A 218 -28.76 -20.40 -8.80
CA MET A 218 -28.21 -19.04 -8.61
C MET A 218 -28.08 -18.68 -7.12
N ALA A 219 -29.02 -19.05 -6.26
CA ALA A 219 -28.96 -18.84 -4.81
C ALA A 219 -27.80 -19.62 -4.17
N ALA A 220 -27.57 -20.88 -4.63
CA ALA A 220 -26.46 -21.68 -4.16
C ALA A 220 -25.11 -21.03 -4.50
N VAL A 221 -24.98 -20.54 -5.73
CA VAL A 221 -23.77 -19.81 -6.20
C VAL A 221 -23.57 -18.52 -5.40
N GLU A 222 -24.62 -17.70 -5.19
CA GLU A 222 -24.55 -16.49 -4.39
C GLU A 222 -24.05 -16.79 -2.98
N GLY A 223 -24.68 -17.76 -2.29
CA GLY A 223 -24.28 -18.17 -0.95
C GLY A 223 -22.84 -18.68 -0.87
N GLN A 224 -22.37 -19.41 -1.90
CA GLN A 224 -20.99 -19.85 -2.00
C GLN A 224 -20.04 -18.66 -2.20
N GLN A 225 -20.35 -17.75 -3.12
CA GLN A 225 -19.56 -16.55 -3.35
C GLN A 225 -19.39 -15.73 -2.07
N GLN A 226 -20.46 -15.47 -1.35
CA GLN A 226 -20.41 -14.70 -0.11
C GLN A 226 -19.52 -15.35 0.94
N ARG A 227 -19.75 -16.64 1.23
CA ARG A 227 -18.96 -17.36 2.24
C ARG A 227 -17.48 -17.43 1.89
N LEU A 228 -17.15 -17.85 0.67
CA LEU A 228 -15.76 -18.01 0.28
C LEU A 228 -15.04 -16.67 0.12
N THR A 229 -15.71 -15.63 -0.38
CA THR A 229 -15.10 -14.29 -0.45
C THR A 229 -14.79 -13.76 0.94
N LEU A 230 -15.73 -13.87 1.89
CA LEU A 230 -15.48 -13.49 3.27
C LEU A 230 -14.31 -14.27 3.89
N GLN A 231 -14.25 -15.58 3.65
CA GLN A 231 -13.14 -16.42 4.14
C GLN A 231 -11.79 -15.95 3.56
N ARG A 232 -11.73 -15.53 2.28
CA ARG A 232 -10.48 -15.01 1.68
C ARG A 232 -10.10 -13.64 2.24
N LEU A 233 -11.06 -12.77 2.53
CA LEU A 233 -10.82 -11.50 3.20
C LEU A 233 -10.29 -11.71 4.63
N LEU A 234 -10.84 -12.65 5.37
CA LEU A 234 -10.32 -13.02 6.70
C LEU A 234 -8.88 -13.54 6.61
N ALA A 235 -8.58 -14.43 5.67
CA ALA A 235 -7.22 -14.93 5.45
C ALA A 235 -6.24 -13.80 5.11
N MET A 236 -6.66 -12.79 4.34
CA MET A 236 -5.85 -11.60 4.05
C MET A 236 -5.55 -10.81 5.34
N VAL A 237 -6.56 -10.52 6.14
CA VAL A 237 -6.40 -9.80 7.43
C VAL A 237 -5.50 -10.56 8.38
N GLU A 238 -5.65 -11.90 8.48
CA GLU A 238 -4.80 -12.74 9.31
C GLU A 238 -3.34 -12.73 8.85
N ALA A 239 -3.09 -12.83 7.55
CA ALA A 239 -1.75 -12.78 6.98
C ALA A 239 -1.07 -11.42 7.26
N GLU A 240 -1.77 -10.31 7.04
CA GLU A 240 -1.27 -8.96 7.33
C GLU A 240 -1.00 -8.77 8.83
N ARG A 241 -1.92 -9.18 9.69
CA ARG A 241 -1.74 -9.09 11.14
C ARG A 241 -0.51 -9.86 11.61
N ASN A 242 -0.33 -11.08 11.13
CA ASN A 242 0.82 -11.90 11.48
C ASN A 242 2.14 -11.26 11.03
N TYR A 243 2.18 -10.72 9.81
CA TYR A 243 3.32 -9.99 9.30
C TYR A 243 3.67 -8.78 10.18
N HIS A 244 2.71 -7.91 10.46
CA HIS A 244 2.95 -6.71 11.26
C HIS A 244 3.37 -7.04 12.71
N GLN A 245 2.82 -8.09 13.31
CA GLN A 245 3.25 -8.55 14.62
C GLN A 245 4.70 -9.05 14.63
N ARG A 246 5.12 -9.77 13.59
CA ARG A 246 6.51 -10.24 13.44
C ARG A 246 7.47 -9.07 13.21
N VAL A 247 7.11 -8.15 12.34
CA VAL A 247 7.91 -6.94 12.08
C VAL A 247 8.07 -6.12 13.35
N LEU A 248 7.02 -5.91 14.12
CA LEU A 248 7.08 -5.19 15.39
C LEU A 248 8.07 -5.85 16.35
N GLN A 249 8.01 -7.17 16.54
CA GLN A 249 8.95 -7.91 17.40
C GLN A 249 10.42 -7.72 16.96
N ILE A 250 10.67 -7.74 15.63
CA ILE A 250 12.02 -7.53 15.09
C ILE A 250 12.50 -6.11 15.34
N LEU A 251 11.63 -5.11 15.19
CA LEU A 251 11.95 -3.71 15.41
C LEU A 251 12.20 -3.41 16.90
N ASP A 252 11.38 -3.94 17.80
CA ASP A 252 11.55 -3.78 19.26
C ASP A 252 12.92 -4.34 19.71
N GLN A 253 13.31 -5.51 19.19
CA GLN A 253 14.62 -6.10 19.47
C GLN A 253 15.75 -5.22 18.91
N LEU A 254 15.62 -4.76 17.65
CA LEU A 254 16.62 -3.92 17.00
C LEU A 254 16.80 -2.59 17.75
N GLU A 255 15.72 -1.95 18.16
CA GLU A 255 15.74 -0.69 18.90
C GLU A 255 16.51 -0.88 20.23
N GLY A 256 16.27 -1.98 20.94
CA GLY A 256 17.00 -2.33 22.15
C GLY A 256 18.51 -2.51 21.91
N GLU A 257 18.90 -3.25 20.87
CA GLU A 257 20.30 -3.45 20.48
C GLU A 257 20.97 -2.13 20.12
N MET A 258 20.35 -1.29 19.29
CA MET A 258 20.92 -0.02 18.85
C MET A 258 20.98 1.04 19.96
N SER A 259 20.00 1.05 20.86
CA SER A 259 20.00 1.94 22.03
C SER A 259 21.14 1.60 22.99
N SER A 260 21.43 0.32 23.17
CA SER A 260 22.58 -0.13 23.97
C SER A 260 23.91 0.32 23.35
N GLU A 261 24.07 0.20 22.03
CA GLU A 261 25.28 0.66 21.33
C GLU A 261 25.40 2.20 21.40
N ARG A 262 24.30 2.95 21.31
CA ARG A 262 24.30 4.41 21.48
C ARG A 262 24.77 4.82 22.88
N GLN A 263 24.29 4.15 23.92
CA GLN A 263 24.73 4.41 25.30
C GLN A 263 26.23 4.17 25.48
N GLN A 264 26.83 3.21 24.76
CA GLN A 264 28.28 2.98 24.80
C GLN A 264 29.08 4.12 24.17
N ILE A 265 28.54 4.81 23.14
CA ILE A 265 29.19 6.00 22.57
C ILE A 265 29.01 7.20 23.47
N GLU A 266 27.81 7.37 24.04
CA GLU A 266 27.43 8.52 24.88
C GLU A 266 27.90 8.38 26.35
N ALA A 267 28.31 7.18 26.78
CA ALA A 267 28.87 6.98 28.10
C ALA A 267 30.16 7.81 28.23
N PRO A 268 30.28 8.69 29.21
CA PRO A 268 31.52 9.41 29.44
C PRO A 268 32.61 8.38 29.63
N SER A 269 33.58 8.39 28.71
CA SER A 269 34.79 7.56 28.83
C SER A 269 35.36 7.89 30.20
N THR A 270 35.34 6.94 31.16
CA THR A 270 36.17 7.04 32.34
C THR A 270 37.57 7.26 31.79
N PRO A 271 38.26 8.32 32.14
CA PRO A 271 39.57 8.60 31.59
C PRO A 271 40.51 7.47 32.02
N THR A 272 40.69 6.51 31.13
CA THR A 272 41.92 5.71 31.13
C THR A 272 43.00 6.72 30.88
N ALA A 273 44.02 6.80 31.75
CA ALA A 273 45.04 7.83 31.84
C ALA A 273 45.91 8.03 30.57
N GLU A 274 45.48 7.50 29.43
CA GLU A 274 46.19 7.56 28.14
C GLU A 274 45.57 8.48 27.08
N ASN A 275 44.34 9.06 27.33
CA ASN A 275 43.67 9.94 26.38
C ASN A 275 43.22 11.30 26.99
N SER A 276 43.91 11.80 27.99
CA SER A 276 43.75 13.21 28.37
C SER A 276 44.43 14.05 27.28
N MET A 277 43.61 14.77 26.46
CA MET A 277 44.18 15.82 25.63
C MET A 277 45.08 16.73 26.50
N PRO A 278 46.25 17.11 26.04
CA PRO A 278 47.07 18.07 26.76
C PRO A 278 46.25 19.36 26.99
N PRO A 279 46.42 20.06 28.11
CA PRO A 279 45.76 21.31 28.36
C PRO A 279 46.06 22.32 27.25
N PRO A 280 45.17 23.32 27.04
CA PRO A 280 45.42 24.36 26.06
C PRO A 280 46.76 25.03 26.33
N PRO A 281 47.49 25.42 25.29
CA PRO A 281 48.80 26.04 25.45
C PRO A 281 48.66 27.32 26.30
N SER A 282 49.60 27.49 27.25
CA SER A 282 49.66 28.67 28.07
C SER A 282 49.92 29.90 27.21
N TYR A 283 49.37 31.04 27.58
CA TYR A 283 49.52 32.32 26.85
C TYR A 283 51.02 32.71 26.75
N GLU A 284 51.86 32.29 27.71
CA GLU A 284 53.30 32.56 27.71
C GLU A 284 54.05 31.75 26.64
N ASP A 285 53.56 30.58 26.27
CA ASP A 285 54.15 29.75 25.20
C ASP A 285 53.83 30.31 23.79
N VAL A 286 52.79 31.13 23.67
CA VAL A 286 52.36 31.73 22.40
C VAL A 286 53.08 33.07 22.17
N THR A 287 53.47 33.81 23.23
CA THR A 287 54.18 35.07 23.11
C THR A 287 55.65 34.91 22.83
N GLY A 288 56.28 33.78 23.16
CA GLY A 288 57.64 33.46 22.82
C GLY A 288 57.95 33.16 21.37
N ALA A 289 56.93 33.07 20.50
CA ALA A 289 57.08 32.82 19.07
C ALA A 289 57.09 34.11 18.23
N PHE A 290 57.08 35.29 18.86
CA PHE A 290 57.13 36.58 18.19
C PHE A 290 58.49 37.26 18.27
N ASP A 291 59.59 36.52 18.43
CA ASP A 291 60.88 37.13 18.27
C ASP A 291 61.40 36.91 16.84
N SER A 292 61.55 38.06 16.22
CA SER A 292 62.13 38.42 14.95
C SER A 292 62.95 37.33 14.24
N GLU A 293 62.58 36.99 13.00
CA GLU A 293 63.48 37.14 11.87
C GLU A 293 62.76 37.06 10.53
N THR A 294 63.05 38.07 9.73
CA THR A 294 62.91 38.18 8.25
C THR A 294 61.50 38.30 7.68
N TYR A 295 61.20 39.56 7.38
CA TYR A 295 60.32 39.93 6.29
C TYR A 295 60.82 39.30 4.98
N ASP A 296 60.07 38.35 4.44
CA ASP A 296 60.07 38.12 3.02
C ASP A 296 58.64 38.44 2.52
N GLU A 297 58.57 39.46 1.71
CA GLU A 297 57.42 40.08 1.12
C GLU A 297 56.93 39.18 -0.03
N SER A 298 55.98 38.28 0.22
CA SER A 298 55.04 37.84 -0.82
C SER A 298 53.87 37.07 -0.27
N THR A 299 52.66 37.56 -0.64
CA THR A 299 51.34 36.93 -0.61
C THR A 299 50.55 37.04 0.70
N ASP A 300 49.73 38.03 0.72
CA ASP A 300 48.38 38.20 1.23
C ASP A 300 47.58 36.92 1.36
N GLY A 301 47.11 36.60 2.60
CA GLY A 301 46.22 35.50 2.89
C GLY A 301 46.35 35.05 4.34
N ALA A 302 45.71 35.78 5.28
CA ALA A 302 45.46 35.21 6.60
C ALA A 302 44.63 33.91 6.41
N ASP A 303 45.26 32.75 6.60
CA ASP A 303 44.65 31.44 6.49
C ASP A 303 43.65 31.19 7.63
N TYR A 304 42.59 32.02 7.73
CA TYR A 304 41.45 31.73 8.57
C TYR A 304 40.40 31.00 7.72
N PHE A 305 39.70 30.06 8.36
CA PHE A 305 38.59 29.37 7.71
C PHE A 305 37.39 29.29 8.64
N LEU A 306 36.22 29.11 8.04
CA LEU A 306 34.99 28.94 8.78
C LEU A 306 34.75 27.46 9.02
N GLY A 307 34.45 27.10 10.28
CA GLY A 307 34.09 25.76 10.69
C GLY A 307 32.73 25.70 11.34
N GLU A 308 32.02 24.60 11.14
CA GLU A 308 30.76 24.29 11.82
C GLU A 308 31.04 23.39 13.02
N VAL A 309 30.47 23.73 14.17
CA VAL A 309 30.64 22.97 15.42
C VAL A 309 29.81 21.69 15.36
N MET A 310 30.47 20.56 15.37
CA MET A 310 29.85 19.24 15.34
C MET A 310 29.62 18.66 16.74
N HIS A 311 30.42 19.08 17.74
CA HIS A 311 30.29 18.65 19.12
C HIS A 311 30.33 19.87 20.05
N SER A 312 29.45 19.90 21.07
CA SER A 312 29.45 20.97 22.05
C SER A 312 30.70 20.88 22.91
N PHE A 313 31.30 22.06 23.23
CA PHE A 313 32.41 22.22 24.14
C PHE A 313 32.10 23.29 25.17
N ASN A 314 32.26 22.98 26.46
CA ASN A 314 32.07 23.93 27.55
C ASN A 314 33.45 24.36 28.06
N ALA A 315 33.76 25.65 27.96
CA ALA A 315 34.97 26.24 28.50
C ALA A 315 35.05 26.02 30.02
N VAL A 316 36.19 25.54 30.49
CA VAL A 316 36.51 25.35 31.91
C VAL A 316 37.35 26.50 32.41
N THR A 317 38.08 27.19 31.54
CA THR A 317 38.98 28.29 31.82
C THR A 317 38.58 29.52 31.01
N ASP A 318 39.03 30.71 31.44
CA ASP A 318 38.74 31.99 30.77
C ASP A 318 39.41 32.13 29.39
N VAL A 319 40.37 31.25 29.07
CA VAL A 319 41.06 31.22 27.77
C VAL A 319 40.39 30.29 26.77
N GLU A 320 39.44 29.48 27.18
CA GLU A 320 38.71 28.56 26.35
C GLU A 320 37.42 29.19 25.81
N LEU A 321 36.98 28.70 24.63
CA LEU A 321 35.75 29.14 23.94
C LEU A 321 34.67 28.09 24.01
N SER A 322 33.59 28.37 24.72
CA SER A 322 32.41 27.48 24.71
C SER A 322 31.73 27.48 23.32
N LEU A 323 31.45 26.31 22.81
CA LEU A 323 30.84 26.09 21.50
C LEU A 323 29.59 25.19 21.62
N SER A 324 28.53 25.53 20.89
CA SER A 324 27.33 24.69 20.79
C SER A 324 27.22 24.05 19.40
N ILE A 325 26.64 22.85 19.32
CA ILE A 325 26.43 22.15 18.03
C ILE A 325 25.66 23.05 17.07
N GLY A 326 26.18 23.18 15.83
CA GLY A 326 25.61 24.01 14.78
C GLY A 326 26.04 25.48 14.81
N ASP A 327 26.87 25.90 15.81
CA ASP A 327 27.51 27.21 15.78
C ASP A 327 28.58 27.25 14.68
N TYR A 328 28.84 28.45 14.16
CA TYR A 328 29.94 28.71 13.25
C TYR A 328 31.06 29.43 13.95
N VAL A 329 32.30 28.96 13.74
CA VAL A 329 33.50 29.52 14.38
C VAL A 329 34.51 29.89 13.28
N VAL A 330 35.10 31.08 13.38
CA VAL A 330 36.24 31.47 12.52
C VAL A 330 37.49 30.96 13.19
N VAL A 331 38.08 29.91 12.59
CA VAL A 331 39.33 29.32 13.07
C VAL A 331 40.53 30.15 12.55
N ARG A 332 41.30 30.70 13.46
CA ARG A 332 42.45 31.57 13.16
C ARG A 332 43.78 30.83 13.21
N LYS A 333 43.88 29.88 14.12
CA LYS A 333 45.13 29.12 14.32
C LYS A 333 44.80 27.70 14.78
N VAL A 334 45.59 26.73 14.31
CA VAL A 334 45.53 25.33 14.80
C VAL A 334 46.87 24.97 15.39
N SER A 335 46.89 24.54 16.65
CA SER A 335 48.07 24.09 17.34
C SER A 335 48.38 22.61 17.02
N SER A 336 49.63 22.24 17.08
CA SER A 336 50.06 20.83 16.97
C SER A 336 49.55 19.95 18.14
N SER A 337 49.06 20.56 19.22
CA SER A 337 48.45 19.88 20.36
C SER A 337 47.00 19.44 20.12
N GLY A 338 46.44 19.77 18.95
CA GLY A 338 45.02 19.45 18.63
C GLY A 338 43.99 20.51 19.09
N TRP A 339 44.46 21.64 19.58
CA TRP A 339 43.62 22.81 19.93
C TRP A 339 43.62 23.82 18.78
N ALA A 340 42.52 24.54 18.64
CA ALA A 340 42.39 25.66 17.71
C ALA A 340 41.97 26.93 18.46
N GLU A 341 42.49 28.05 17.98
CA GLU A 341 42.08 29.39 18.41
C GLU A 341 41.08 29.95 17.38
N GLY A 342 39.98 30.47 17.83
CA GLY A 342 38.98 31.05 16.96
C GLY A 342 38.01 31.95 17.64
N GLU A 343 37.05 32.46 16.86
CA GLU A 343 36.02 33.40 17.31
C GLU A 343 34.63 32.89 16.94
N CYS A 344 33.72 32.93 17.91
CA CYS A 344 32.33 32.57 17.76
C CYS A 344 31.45 33.52 18.59
N LYS A 345 30.42 34.12 17.95
CA LYS A 345 29.48 35.04 18.61
C LYS A 345 30.16 36.17 19.37
N GLY A 346 31.23 36.76 18.78
CA GLY A 346 31.97 37.88 19.37
C GLY A 346 32.85 37.52 20.57
N LYS A 347 33.09 36.21 20.81
CA LYS A 347 34.04 35.73 21.86
C LYS A 347 35.15 34.94 21.18
N ALA A 348 36.39 35.19 21.58
CA ALA A 348 37.56 34.48 21.13
C ALA A 348 38.10 33.58 22.23
N GLY A 349 38.68 32.44 21.85
CA GLY A 349 39.31 31.51 22.77
C GLY A 349 39.75 30.20 22.12
N TRP A 350 40.29 29.30 22.93
CA TRP A 350 40.77 27.98 22.51
C TRP A 350 39.69 26.91 22.63
N PHE A 351 39.63 26.01 21.68
CA PHE A 351 38.73 24.84 21.66
C PHE A 351 39.38 23.65 20.99
N PRO A 352 38.90 22.42 21.22
CA PRO A 352 39.40 21.23 20.53
C PRO A 352 39.11 21.26 19.02
N PHE A 353 40.11 21.21 18.18
CA PHE A 353 39.96 21.35 16.73
C PHE A 353 39.10 20.26 16.11
N ASN A 354 39.17 19.05 16.64
CA ASN A 354 38.37 17.90 16.17
C ASN A 354 36.86 18.02 16.44
N TYR A 355 36.40 19.07 17.17
CA TYR A 355 35.00 19.36 17.40
C TYR A 355 34.37 20.23 16.31
N VAL A 356 35.19 20.69 15.34
CA VAL A 356 34.79 21.62 14.29
C VAL A 356 35.14 21.02 12.93
N GLU A 357 34.18 21.08 12.00
CA GLU A 357 34.36 20.65 10.62
C GLU A 357 34.51 21.88 9.69
N ARG A 358 35.58 21.92 8.89
CA ARG A 358 35.81 23.01 7.92
C ARG A 358 34.70 23.03 6.87
N ARG A 359 34.13 24.21 6.59
CA ARG A 359 33.10 24.44 5.57
C ARG A 359 33.64 25.36 4.48
N GLU A 360 33.62 24.89 3.24
CA GLU A 360 34.06 25.67 2.07
C GLU A 360 32.96 26.59 1.52
N HIS A 361 31.69 26.26 1.77
CA HIS A 361 30.53 27.04 1.32
C HIS A 361 29.54 27.27 2.47
N VAL A 362 29.46 28.51 2.93
CA VAL A 362 28.48 28.91 3.94
C VAL A 362 27.58 30.01 3.36
N LEU A 363 26.27 29.90 3.59
CA LEU A 363 25.30 30.95 3.18
C LEU A 363 25.63 32.25 3.89
N ALA A 364 25.62 33.36 3.15
CA ALA A 364 25.97 34.71 3.65
C ALA A 364 25.17 35.13 4.91
N SER A 365 23.96 34.59 5.08
CA SER A 365 23.13 34.81 6.28
C SER A 365 23.71 34.19 7.57
N LYS A 366 24.58 33.20 7.46
CA LYS A 366 25.20 32.52 8.62
C LYS A 366 26.53 33.17 9.03
N VAL A 367 27.18 33.90 8.13
CA VAL A 367 28.41 34.65 8.43
C VAL A 367 28.12 35.81 9.37
N SER A 368 26.92 36.43 9.29
CA SER A 368 26.51 37.51 10.19
C SER A 368 26.20 37.09 11.65
N GLU A 369 26.16 35.80 11.95
CA GLU A 369 25.96 35.27 13.29
C GLU A 369 27.30 35.06 14.04
N VAL A 370 28.43 35.17 13.33
CA VAL A 370 29.78 34.91 13.87
C VAL A 370 30.43 36.20 14.41
N PHE A 371 30.11 37.31 13.77
CA PHE A 371 30.54 38.66 14.15
C PHE A 371 29.39 39.37 14.85
#